data_d876abc60b72bb01c09bb4dfb084d5d3
#
_entry.id   d876abc60b72bb01c09bb4dfb084d5d3
#
_cell.length_a   1.000
_cell.length_b   1.000
_cell.length_c   1.000
_cell.angle_alpha   90.00
_cell.angle_beta   90.00
_cell.angle_gamma   90.00
#
_symmetry.space_group_name_H-M   'P 1'
#
loop_
_entity.id
_entity.type
_entity.pdbx_description
1 polymer ?
#
loop_
_entity_poly.entity_id
_entity_poly.type
_entity_poly.pdbx_seq_one_letter_code
_entity_poly.pdbx_strand_id
1 'polypeptide(L)' 'MQQIIEIKKNKSNYVQIELREYEGHKYVDVREFFDAEDGKRLPTKKGITFSPKVLEEVIDGLTMLNKQIDG' A
#
# COMPACT_ATOMS: atom_id res chain seq x y z
N MET A 1 16.40 -1.09 -7.36
CA MET A 1 15.74 0.16 -7.03
C MET A 1 14.31 -0.12 -6.59
N GLN A 2 13.92 0.33 -5.41
CA GLN A 2 12.56 0.12 -4.91
C GLN A 2 11.61 1.15 -5.50
N GLN A 3 10.46 0.67 -5.93
CA GLN A 3 9.41 1.51 -6.44
C GLN A 3 8.37 1.74 -5.35
N ILE A 4 8.00 3.00 -5.16
CA ILE A 4 6.96 3.37 -4.20
C ILE A 4 5.77 3.87 -5.01
N ILE A 5 4.61 3.30 -4.75
CA ILE A 5 3.37 3.66 -5.43
C ILE A 5 2.50 4.43 -4.45
N GLU A 6 2.12 5.65 -4.82
CA GLU A 6 1.28 6.49 -3.98
C GLU A 6 -0.08 6.71 -4.63
N ILE A 7 -1.13 6.49 -3.85
CA ILE A 7 -2.51 6.66 -4.31
C ILE A 7 -3.19 7.65 -3.37
N LYS A 8 -3.68 8.76 -3.91
CA LYS A 8 -4.37 9.76 -3.09
C LYS A 8 -5.72 9.23 -2.66
N LYS A 9 -5.97 9.18 -1.37
CA LYS A 9 -7.23 8.69 -0.80
C LYS A 9 -8.22 9.83 -0.59
N ASN A 10 -7.74 10.94 -0.04
CA ASN A 10 -8.52 12.16 0.15
C ASN A 10 -7.56 13.33 0.24
N LYS A 11 -8.03 14.50 0.69
CA LYS A 11 -7.22 15.72 0.69
C LYS A 11 -5.89 15.60 1.41
N SER A 12 -5.84 14.84 2.50
CA SER A 12 -4.65 14.79 3.34
C SER A 12 -4.09 13.39 3.55
N ASN A 13 -4.74 12.35 3.00
CA ASN A 13 -4.33 10.98 3.22
C ASN A 13 -4.03 10.26 1.91
N TYR A 14 -3.07 9.34 1.98
CA TYR A 14 -2.59 8.57 0.84
C TYR A 14 -2.46 7.11 1.22
N VAL A 15 -2.60 6.24 0.24
CA VAL A 15 -2.24 4.82 0.40
C VAL A 15 -0.93 4.63 -0.34
N GLN A 16 0.06 4.10 0.35
CA GLN A 16 1.37 3.87 -0.24
C GLN A 16 1.64 2.37 -0.29
N ILE A 17 2.08 1.92 -1.45
CA ILE A 17 2.40 0.51 -1.68
C ILE A 17 3.89 0.42 -1.95
N GLU A 18 4.59 -0.41 -1.20
CA GLU A 18 6.04 -0.47 -1.28
C GLU A 18 6.53 -1.90 -1.04
N LEU A 19 7.56 -2.30 -1.79
CA LEU A 19 8.28 -3.52 -1.50
C LEU A 19 9.42 -3.17 -0.55
N ARG A 20 9.45 -3.80 0.62
CA ARG A 20 10.45 -3.53 1.64
C ARG A 20 11.22 -4.80 1.97
N GLU A 21 12.31 -4.63 2.69
CA GLU A 21 13.16 -5.75 3.08
C GLU A 21 13.56 -5.58 4.54
N TYR A 22 13.50 -6.68 5.29
CA TYR A 22 13.90 -6.70 6.68
C TYR A 22 14.61 -8.01 6.95
N GLU A 23 15.86 -7.92 7.42
CA GLU A 23 16.71 -9.08 7.71
C GLU A 23 16.76 -10.09 6.56
N GLY A 24 16.90 -9.59 5.33
CA GLY A 24 17.00 -10.45 4.16
C GLY A 24 15.68 -10.96 3.62
N HIS A 25 14.57 -10.62 4.26
CA HIS A 25 13.23 -11.05 3.82
C HIS A 25 12.47 -9.89 3.20
N LYS A 26 11.96 -10.11 2.00
CA LYS A 26 11.15 -9.10 1.31
C LYS A 26 9.69 -9.22 1.72
N TYR A 27 9.03 -8.09 1.82
CA TYR A 27 7.58 -8.05 2.11
C TYR A 27 6.95 -6.84 1.44
N VAL A 28 5.64 -6.94 1.22
CA VAL A 28 4.86 -5.84 0.63
C VAL A 28 4.20 -5.09 1.79
N ASP A 29 4.29 -3.77 1.76
CA ASP A 29 3.66 -2.91 2.76
C ASP A 29 2.62 -2.03 2.06
N VAL A 30 1.37 -2.14 2.48
CA VAL A 30 0.27 -1.30 2.01
C VAL A 30 -0.20 -0.50 3.22
N ARG A 31 0.05 0.79 3.21
CA ARG A 31 -0.12 1.61 4.40
C ARG A 31 -0.69 2.97 4.08
N GLU A 32 -1.50 3.48 5.00
CA GLU A 32 -2.01 4.83 4.90
C GLU A 32 -0.99 5.82 5.46
N PHE A 33 -0.78 6.90 4.72
CA PHE A 33 0.09 8.01 5.12
C PHE A 33 -0.75 9.28 5.19
N PHE A 34 -0.28 10.27 5.93
CA PHE A 34 -0.96 11.56 6.00
C PHE A 34 0.05 12.69 5.89
N ASP A 35 -0.43 13.86 5.47
CA ASP A 35 0.39 15.06 5.40
C ASP A 35 0.36 15.75 6.76
N ALA A 36 1.53 15.87 7.39
CA ALA A 36 1.68 16.57 8.66
C ALA A 36 1.77 18.08 8.42
N GLU A 37 1.59 18.86 9.50
CA GLU A 37 1.58 20.32 9.42
C GLU A 37 2.89 20.91 8.89
N ASP A 38 4.00 20.23 9.11
CA ASP A 38 5.31 20.69 8.65
C ASP A 38 5.60 20.32 7.19
N GLY A 39 4.61 19.81 6.48
CA GLY A 39 4.76 19.41 5.09
C GLY A 39 5.33 18.03 4.88
N LYS A 40 5.61 17.30 5.94
CA LYS A 40 6.12 15.94 5.85
C LYS A 40 4.98 14.95 5.73
N ARG A 41 5.22 13.87 4.98
CA ARG A 41 4.27 12.76 4.86
C ARG A 41 4.69 11.66 5.82
N LEU A 42 3.81 11.31 6.75
CA LEU A 42 4.12 10.37 7.82
C LEU A 42 3.24 9.12 7.75
N PRO A 43 3.78 7.95 8.10
CA PRO A 43 3.01 6.71 8.12
C PRO A 43 2.05 6.69 9.31
N THR A 44 0.98 5.92 9.16
CA THR A 44 0.04 5.65 10.23
C THR A 44 0.13 4.16 10.60
N LYS A 45 -0.66 3.78 11.62
CA LYS A 45 -0.79 2.37 12.00
C LYS A 45 -1.77 1.62 11.09
N LYS A 46 -2.46 2.34 10.20
CA LYS A 46 -3.43 1.74 9.29
C LYS A 46 -2.70 1.17 8.08
N GLY A 47 -2.49 -0.12 8.11
CA GLY A 47 -1.80 -0.78 7.01
C GLY A 47 -1.67 -2.27 7.25
N ILE A 48 -1.26 -2.96 6.21
CA ILE A 48 -1.01 -4.40 6.29
C ILE A 48 0.31 -4.71 5.59
N THR A 49 0.94 -5.78 6.02
CA THR A 49 2.12 -6.30 5.35
C THR A 49 1.89 -7.76 5.03
N PHE A 50 2.49 -8.22 3.95
CA PHE A 50 2.36 -9.62 3.58
C PHE A 50 3.55 -10.04 2.72
N SER A 51 3.77 -11.37 2.68
CA SER A 51 4.83 -11.95 1.88
C SER A 51 4.55 -11.77 0.38
N PRO A 52 5.58 -11.59 -0.45
CA PRO A 52 5.39 -11.54 -1.90
C PRO A 52 4.67 -12.78 -2.45
N LYS A 53 4.72 -13.90 -1.72
CA LYS A 53 4.07 -15.13 -2.16
C LYS A 53 2.55 -15.02 -2.25
N VAL A 54 1.95 -14.14 -1.46
CA VAL A 54 0.49 -13.96 -1.51
C VAL A 54 0.09 -12.75 -2.36
N LEU A 55 1.04 -12.05 -2.93
CA LEU A 55 0.76 -10.84 -3.69
C LEU A 55 -0.18 -11.11 -4.87
N GLU A 56 0.03 -12.21 -5.59
CA GLU A 56 -0.82 -12.56 -6.72
C GLU A 56 -2.27 -12.79 -6.30
N GLU A 57 -2.46 -13.44 -5.17
CA GLU A 57 -3.81 -13.67 -4.65
C GLU A 57 -4.49 -12.36 -4.24
N VAL A 58 -3.71 -11.42 -3.69
CA VAL A 58 -4.23 -10.10 -3.34
C VAL A 58 -4.66 -9.35 -4.60
N ILE A 59 -3.83 -9.39 -5.64
CA ILE A 59 -4.13 -8.76 -6.91
C ILE A 59 -5.40 -9.37 -7.51
N ASP A 60 -5.51 -10.69 -7.50
CA ASP A 60 -6.68 -11.39 -8.04
C ASP A 60 -7.94 -10.99 -7.28
N GLY A 61 -7.86 -10.94 -5.95
CA GLY A 61 -8.99 -10.54 -5.12
C GLY A 61 -9.45 -9.12 -5.42
N LEU A 62 -8.51 -8.20 -5.52
CA LEU A 62 -8.82 -6.81 -5.83
C LEU A 62 -9.43 -6.68 -7.23
N THR A 63 -8.92 -7.45 -8.18
CA THR A 63 -9.44 -7.45 -9.55
C THR A 63 -10.89 -7.94 -9.58
N MET A 64 -11.21 -8.98 -8.82
CA MET A 64 -12.57 -9.50 -8.73
C MET A 64 -13.52 -8.46 -8.15
N LEU A 65 -13.10 -7.75 -7.10
CA LEU A 65 -13.93 -6.70 -6.51
C LEU A 65 -14.14 -5.56 -7.49
N ASN A 66 -13.11 -5.22 -8.23
CA ASN A 66 -13.20 -4.15 -9.22
C ASN A 66 -14.24 -4.47 -10.31
N LYS A 67 -14.27 -5.74 -10.74
CA LYS A 67 -15.28 -6.18 -11.72
C LYS A 67 -16.69 -6.10 -11.18
N GLN A 68 -16.88 -6.39 -9.90
CA GLN A 68 -18.19 -6.32 -9.27
C GLN A 68 -18.70 -4.88 -9.19
N ILE A 69 -17.81 -3.94 -8.92
CA ILE A 69 -18.15 -2.53 -8.83
C ILE A 69 -18.56 -1.99 -10.20
N ASP A 70 -17.84 -2.38 -11.24
CA ASP A 70 -18.08 -1.92 -12.62
C ASP A 70 -19.26 -2.63 -13.26
N GLY A 71 -19.57 -3.82 -12.78
CA GLY A 71 -20.68 -4.60 -13.29
C GLY A 71 -21.97 -4.18 -12.64
#